data_2671be8c47f4dd68f7314e5dc72684d5
#
_entry.id   2671be8c47f4dd68f7314e5dc72684d5
#
_cell.length_a   1.000
_cell.length_b   1.000
_cell.length_c   1.000
_cell.angle_alpha   90.00
_cell.angle_beta   90.00
_cell.angle_gamma   90.00
#
_symmetry.space_group_name_H-M   'P 1'
#
loop_
_entity.id
_entity.type
_entity.pdbx_description
1 polymer ?
#
loop_
_entity_poly.entity_id
_entity_poly.type
_entity_poly.pdbx_seq_one_letter_code
_entity_poly.pdbx_strand_id
1 'polypeptide(L)'
;MQHTLRRCLGMARFSLTRLQPRPMVAASGTQDSRGIPNPTQPARRSYASVPQEQDKKEQEARESPNRLPRLMDFPEIVWPSALNTLKNWITIQFIIRPYFDSEFQLKDFIYGAKQALQVVSSRLMGGDLDSLDKLVSPEAIAELRPVIQKLSMTQRRQLEIKESDIYLSFPYQVGIMFDEANDKLQKRFVEITMVFHVMRGLSEMRERGEEIPWNMGTLPEYQDKVFICNYRFVKEFTAGQHSDWTINVANQFRAIDLINESK
;
A
#
# COMPACT_ATOMS: atom_id res chain seq x y z
N MET A 1 -17.67 15.32 37.86
CA MET A 1 -17.69 14.17 36.93
C MET A 1 -16.39 14.02 36.14
N GLN A 2 -15.21 14.16 36.81
CA GLN A 2 -13.89 14.09 36.10
C GLN A 2 -13.01 12.90 36.56
N HIS A 3 -13.49 12.00 37.39
CA HIS A 3 -12.66 10.95 37.97
C HIS A 3 -12.83 9.53 37.40
N THR A 4 -13.74 9.33 36.44
CA THR A 4 -14.03 7.98 35.91
C THR A 4 -13.35 7.66 34.57
N LEU A 5 -12.75 8.62 33.89
CA LEU A 5 -12.14 8.45 32.57
C LEU A 5 -10.67 8.01 32.56
N ARG A 6 -10.01 7.97 33.74
CA ARG A 6 -8.58 7.59 33.82
C ARG A 6 -8.28 6.08 33.87
N ARG A 7 -9.31 5.21 33.90
CA ARG A 7 -9.12 3.76 34.05
C ARG A 7 -9.17 2.92 32.77
N CYS A 8 -9.56 3.49 31.62
CA CYS A 8 -9.71 2.73 30.38
C CYS A 8 -8.54 2.88 29.36
N LEU A 9 -7.53 3.71 29.65
CA LEU A 9 -6.40 3.95 28.74
C LEU A 9 -5.12 3.19 29.11
N GLY A 10 -5.20 2.21 30.00
CA GLY A 10 -4.04 1.53 30.60
C GLY A 10 -3.68 0.15 30.04
N MET A 11 -4.07 -0.25 28.83
CA MET A 11 -3.65 -1.56 28.27
C MET A 11 -3.52 -1.51 26.75
N ALA A 12 -2.35 -1.20 26.27
CA ALA A 12 -1.77 -1.71 25.02
C ALA A 12 -0.36 -1.11 24.78
N ARG A 13 0.58 -1.35 25.71
CA ARG A 13 2.01 -1.22 25.37
C ARG A 13 2.48 -2.58 24.86
N PHE A 14 2.51 -2.79 23.56
CA PHE A 14 3.32 -3.83 22.95
C PHE A 14 4.72 -3.28 22.73
N SER A 15 5.64 -3.61 23.66
CA SER A 15 7.07 -3.42 23.45
C SER A 15 7.58 -4.43 22.42
N LEU A 16 7.95 -3.96 21.25
CA LEU A 16 8.78 -4.71 20.31
C LEU A 16 10.20 -4.71 20.83
N THR A 17 10.56 -5.77 21.52
CA THR A 17 11.95 -6.05 21.95
C THR A 17 12.76 -6.44 20.72
N ARG A 18 13.64 -5.54 20.33
CA ARG A 18 14.66 -5.76 19.28
C ARG A 18 15.65 -6.80 19.77
N LEU A 19 15.65 -7.99 19.19
CA LEU A 19 16.69 -9.00 19.37
C LEU A 19 17.96 -8.56 18.64
N GLN A 20 18.97 -8.14 19.38
CA GLN A 20 20.32 -7.97 18.86
C GLN A 20 21.05 -9.33 18.86
N PRO A 21 21.78 -9.67 17.78
CA PRO A 21 22.64 -10.85 17.78
C PRO A 21 23.91 -10.60 18.62
N ARG A 22 24.23 -11.54 19.50
CA ARG A 22 25.47 -11.55 20.29
C ARG A 22 26.67 -11.90 19.40
N PRO A 23 27.85 -11.27 19.60
CA PRO A 23 29.08 -11.69 18.93
C PRO A 23 29.63 -12.96 19.61
N MET A 24 29.99 -13.95 18.80
CA MET A 24 30.74 -15.13 19.25
C MET A 24 32.21 -14.75 19.47
N VAL A 25 32.69 -15.04 20.66
CA VAL A 25 34.08 -14.91 21.08
C VAL A 25 34.88 -16.07 20.47
N ALA A 26 35.99 -15.76 19.79
CA ALA A 26 36.96 -16.71 19.31
C ALA A 26 37.79 -17.22 20.49
N ALA A 27 37.90 -18.54 20.63
CA ALA A 27 38.88 -19.21 21.51
C ALA A 27 40.05 -19.67 20.64
N SER A 28 41.21 -19.13 20.94
CA SER A 28 42.53 -19.57 20.46
C SER A 28 42.96 -20.83 21.19
N GLY A 29 43.42 -21.83 20.46
CA GLY A 29 44.05 -23.03 20.98
C GLY A 29 45.16 -23.50 20.06
N THR A 30 46.38 -23.47 20.58
CA THR A 30 47.70 -23.74 20.02
C THR A 30 47.93 -25.21 19.63
N GLN A 31 48.65 -25.36 18.53
CA GLN A 31 49.67 -26.37 18.15
C GLN A 31 49.70 -27.76 18.81
N ASP A 32 49.72 -28.83 18.01
CA ASP A 32 50.92 -29.64 17.90
C ASP A 32 51.02 -30.43 16.58
N SER A 33 52.23 -30.55 16.10
CA SER A 33 52.70 -31.18 14.89
C SER A 33 52.95 -32.68 15.10
N ARG A 34 52.50 -33.54 14.15
CA ARG A 34 53.22 -34.78 13.71
C ARG A 34 52.56 -35.32 12.43
N GLY A 35 53.37 -35.42 11.39
CA GLY A 35 53.00 -35.90 10.09
C GLY A 35 52.84 -37.41 9.97
N ILE A 36 51.96 -37.84 9.11
CA ILE A 36 51.90 -39.16 8.47
C ILE A 36 51.28 -39.00 7.07
N PRO A 37 51.73 -39.77 6.05
CA PRO A 37 51.56 -39.40 4.65
C PRO A 37 50.19 -39.77 4.04
N ASN A 38 49.88 -39.03 3.01
CA ASN A 38 48.71 -38.99 2.17
C ASN A 38 48.38 -40.31 1.46
N PRO A 39 47.12 -40.68 1.30
CA PRO A 39 46.65 -41.35 0.08
C PRO A 39 45.60 -40.52 -0.67
N THR A 40 45.95 -40.22 -1.89
CA THR A 40 45.11 -40.00 -3.10
C THR A 40 43.66 -39.55 -2.84
N GLN A 41 43.42 -38.26 -2.97
CA GLN A 41 42.09 -37.69 -3.12
C GLN A 41 41.56 -37.90 -4.53
N PRO A 42 40.35 -38.42 -4.73
CA PRO A 42 39.64 -38.36 -6.00
C PRO A 42 39.21 -36.90 -6.28
N ALA A 43 39.39 -36.49 -7.51
CA ALA A 43 39.08 -35.16 -8.04
C ALA A 43 37.64 -34.73 -7.57
N ARG A 44 37.56 -33.67 -6.76
CA ARG A 44 36.32 -32.93 -6.52
C ARG A 44 35.87 -32.36 -7.85
N ARG A 45 34.84 -32.95 -8.44
CA ARG A 45 34.02 -32.28 -9.46
C ARG A 45 33.46 -31.02 -8.84
N SER A 46 33.99 -29.87 -9.26
CA SER A 46 33.42 -28.57 -9.11
C SER A 46 32.04 -28.58 -9.76
N TYR A 47 30.98 -28.69 -8.97
CA TYR A 47 29.65 -28.33 -9.44
C TYR A 47 29.66 -26.83 -9.61
N ALA A 48 29.83 -26.38 -10.86
CA ALA A 48 29.60 -25.03 -11.23
C ALA A 48 28.16 -24.68 -10.86
N SER A 49 28.03 -23.76 -9.91
CA SER A 49 26.80 -23.10 -9.56
C SER A 49 26.18 -22.46 -10.80
N VAL A 50 25.05 -22.99 -11.24
CA VAL A 50 24.11 -22.33 -12.14
C VAL A 50 22.95 -21.79 -11.28
N PRO A 51 23.08 -20.57 -10.74
CA PRO A 51 21.96 -19.84 -10.18
C PRO A 51 21.70 -18.49 -10.85
N GLN A 52 22.63 -17.96 -11.64
CA GLN A 52 22.48 -16.59 -12.17
C GLN A 52 21.54 -16.44 -13.37
N GLU A 53 21.29 -17.49 -14.10
CA GLU A 53 20.40 -17.44 -15.27
C GLU A 53 18.91 -17.65 -14.89
N GLN A 54 18.64 -18.38 -13.80
CA GLN A 54 17.28 -18.54 -13.30
C GLN A 54 16.80 -17.26 -12.59
N ASP A 55 17.63 -16.66 -11.75
CA ASP A 55 17.31 -15.40 -11.09
C ASP A 55 17.11 -14.25 -12.10
N LYS A 56 17.89 -14.25 -13.20
CA LYS A 56 17.76 -13.27 -14.27
C LYS A 56 16.49 -13.50 -15.12
N LYS A 57 16.12 -14.74 -15.39
CA LYS A 57 14.86 -15.08 -16.06
C LYS A 57 13.64 -14.83 -15.19
N GLU A 58 13.74 -15.03 -13.89
CA GLU A 58 12.68 -14.66 -12.94
C GLU A 58 12.54 -13.13 -12.77
N GLN A 59 13.64 -12.38 -12.79
CA GLN A 59 13.61 -10.92 -12.84
C GLN A 59 13.07 -10.39 -14.17
N GLU A 60 13.47 -10.95 -15.30
CA GLU A 60 12.96 -10.59 -16.63
C GLU A 60 11.48 -11.03 -16.82
N ALA A 61 11.05 -12.14 -16.22
CA ALA A 61 9.63 -12.53 -16.19
C ALA A 61 8.78 -11.64 -15.30
N ARG A 62 9.36 -11.01 -14.27
CA ARG A 62 8.70 -10.00 -13.43
C ARG A 62 8.56 -8.65 -14.16
N GLU A 63 9.37 -8.38 -15.16
CA GLU A 63 9.29 -7.21 -16.01
C GLU A 63 8.56 -7.51 -17.33
N SER A 64 7.33 -8.03 -17.29
CA SER A 64 6.51 -7.98 -18.49
C SER A 64 6.35 -6.52 -18.89
N PRO A 65 6.56 -6.15 -20.18
CA PRO A 65 6.57 -4.75 -20.63
C PRO A 65 5.22 -4.03 -20.39
N ASN A 66 4.23 -4.76 -19.93
CA ASN A 66 2.89 -4.26 -19.66
C ASN A 66 2.55 -4.23 -18.15
N ARG A 67 3.45 -4.65 -17.26
CA ARG A 67 3.24 -4.59 -15.82
C ARG A 67 3.41 -3.16 -15.32
N LEU A 68 2.49 -2.70 -14.46
CA LEU A 68 2.67 -1.46 -13.74
C LEU A 68 3.69 -1.68 -12.61
N PRO A 69 4.76 -0.87 -12.53
CA PRO A 69 5.61 -0.91 -11.36
C PRO A 69 4.85 -0.38 -10.15
N ARG A 70 5.25 -0.79 -8.95
CA ARG A 70 4.73 -0.24 -7.70
C ARG A 70 5.01 1.27 -7.66
N LEU A 71 3.95 2.08 -7.47
CA LEU A 71 4.06 3.53 -7.47
C LEU A 71 4.68 4.07 -6.18
N MET A 72 4.33 3.47 -5.04
CA MET A 72 4.82 3.81 -3.71
C MET A 72 5.05 2.53 -2.89
N ASP A 73 5.94 2.60 -1.90
CA ASP A 73 6.17 1.47 -0.98
C ASP A 73 5.02 1.36 0.03
N PHE A 74 3.99 0.66 -0.38
CA PHE A 74 2.78 0.42 0.40
C PHE A 74 2.25 -0.99 0.16
N PRO A 75 1.74 -1.69 1.19
CA PRO A 75 1.16 -3.02 1.04
C PRO A 75 0.03 -3.07 0.00
N GLU A 76 0.02 -4.11 -0.83
CA GLU A 76 -1.02 -4.33 -1.82
C GLU A 76 -2.25 -4.97 -1.17
N ILE A 77 -3.25 -4.15 -0.91
CA ILE A 77 -4.48 -4.55 -0.23
C ILE A 77 -5.56 -4.81 -1.28
N VAL A 78 -6.14 -6.01 -1.23
CA VAL A 78 -7.16 -6.42 -2.21
C VAL A 78 -8.54 -6.53 -1.55
N TRP A 79 -8.65 -7.27 -0.45
CA TRP A 79 -9.95 -7.64 0.12
C TRP A 79 -10.23 -6.96 1.46
N PRO A 80 -11.49 -6.71 1.77
CA PRO A 80 -11.86 -6.20 3.09
C PRO A 80 -11.60 -7.25 4.17
N SER A 81 -11.21 -6.78 5.35
CA SER A 81 -11.12 -7.60 6.56
C SER A 81 -12.33 -7.34 7.44
N ALA A 82 -13.05 -8.39 7.85
CA ALA A 82 -14.20 -8.26 8.73
C ALA A 82 -13.83 -7.60 10.08
N LEU A 83 -12.66 -7.93 10.62
CA LEU A 83 -12.15 -7.34 11.87
C LEU A 83 -11.86 -5.85 11.69
N ASN A 84 -11.22 -5.47 10.57
CA ASN A 84 -10.97 -4.06 10.27
C ASN A 84 -12.28 -3.30 10.04
N THR A 85 -13.25 -3.89 9.37
CA THR A 85 -14.56 -3.27 9.14
C THR A 85 -15.27 -2.95 10.45
N LEU A 86 -15.27 -3.89 11.39
CA LEU A 86 -15.84 -3.66 12.74
C LEU A 86 -15.05 -2.59 13.51
N LYS A 87 -13.72 -2.69 13.50
CA LYS A 87 -12.84 -1.70 14.12
C LYS A 87 -13.05 -0.29 13.54
N ASN A 88 -13.13 -0.18 12.22
CA ASN A 88 -13.38 1.09 11.53
C ASN A 88 -14.71 1.70 11.96
N TRP A 89 -15.76 0.90 12.02
CA TRP A 89 -17.08 1.36 12.47
C TRP A 89 -17.02 1.90 13.92
N ILE A 90 -16.38 1.15 14.83
CA ILE A 90 -16.19 1.58 16.23
C ILE A 90 -15.39 2.89 16.27
N THR A 91 -14.28 2.97 15.54
CA THR A 91 -13.42 4.16 15.51
C THR A 91 -14.20 5.39 15.00
N ILE A 92 -14.98 5.24 13.94
CA ILE A 92 -15.77 6.34 13.38
C ILE A 92 -16.87 6.79 14.37
N GLN A 93 -17.65 5.87 14.93
CA GLN A 93 -18.80 6.21 15.75
C GLN A 93 -18.41 6.75 17.12
N PHE A 94 -17.38 6.16 17.75
CA PHE A 94 -17.04 6.47 19.15
C PHE A 94 -15.81 7.38 19.31
N ILE A 95 -15.04 7.59 18.24
CA ILE A 95 -13.85 8.43 18.35
C ILE A 95 -13.89 9.59 17.34
N ILE A 96 -14.06 9.33 16.04
CA ILE A 96 -13.99 10.42 15.05
C ILE A 96 -15.14 11.40 15.25
N ARG A 97 -16.37 10.92 15.25
CA ARG A 97 -17.54 11.79 15.39
C ARG A 97 -17.58 12.59 16.71
N PRO A 98 -17.32 11.99 17.88
CA PRO A 98 -17.40 12.76 19.13
C PRO A 98 -16.23 13.71 19.39
N TYR A 99 -15.03 13.40 18.86
CA TYR A 99 -13.81 14.11 19.27
C TYR A 99 -13.08 14.84 18.15
N PHE A 100 -13.38 14.56 16.88
CA PHE A 100 -12.67 15.15 15.74
C PHE A 100 -13.61 15.90 14.80
N ASP A 101 -14.69 15.26 14.35
CA ASP A 101 -15.60 15.81 13.36
C ASP A 101 -17.01 15.26 13.56
N SER A 102 -17.87 16.06 14.22
CA SER A 102 -19.26 15.64 14.53
C SER A 102 -20.13 15.45 13.28
N GLU A 103 -19.76 16.09 12.17
CA GLU A 103 -20.49 16.02 10.92
C GLU A 103 -19.94 14.96 9.97
N PHE A 104 -18.85 14.28 10.35
CA PHE A 104 -18.22 13.26 9.49
C PHE A 104 -19.19 12.16 9.11
N GLN A 105 -19.38 11.99 7.81
CA GLN A 105 -20.15 10.90 7.23
C GLN A 105 -19.25 10.06 6.31
N LEU A 106 -19.12 8.78 6.64
CA LEU A 106 -18.29 7.86 5.86
C LEU A 106 -18.75 7.76 4.39
N LYS A 107 -20.05 7.85 4.14
CA LYS A 107 -20.62 7.79 2.79
C LYS A 107 -20.15 8.96 1.93
N ASP A 108 -20.17 10.18 2.48
CA ASP A 108 -19.75 11.39 1.78
C ASP A 108 -18.24 11.39 1.57
N PHE A 109 -17.48 10.89 2.56
CA PHE A 109 -16.05 10.67 2.43
C PHE A 109 -15.72 9.70 1.27
N ILE A 110 -16.40 8.54 1.19
CA ILE A 110 -16.19 7.56 0.10
C ILE A 110 -16.50 8.19 -1.26
N TYR A 111 -17.55 8.99 -1.35
CA TYR A 111 -17.89 9.70 -2.59
C TYR A 111 -16.78 10.67 -3.00
N GLY A 112 -16.32 11.53 -2.09
CA GLY A 112 -15.20 12.43 -2.35
C GLY A 112 -13.89 11.71 -2.67
N ALA A 113 -13.64 10.57 -2.01
CA ALA A 113 -12.46 9.75 -2.27
C ALA A 113 -12.44 9.14 -3.68
N LYS A 114 -13.60 8.77 -4.25
CA LYS A 114 -13.70 8.32 -5.65
C LYS A 114 -13.39 9.45 -6.62
N GLN A 115 -13.90 10.65 -6.37
CA GLN A 115 -13.59 11.83 -7.19
C GLN A 115 -12.10 12.18 -7.12
N ALA A 116 -11.51 12.14 -5.92
CA ALA A 116 -10.07 12.35 -5.73
C ALA A 116 -9.24 11.32 -6.49
N LEU A 117 -9.62 10.02 -6.46
CA LEU A 117 -8.97 8.97 -7.23
C LEU A 117 -8.98 9.29 -8.74
N GLN A 118 -10.13 9.69 -9.29
CA GLN A 118 -10.25 10.05 -10.70
C GLN A 118 -9.34 11.23 -11.07
N VAL A 119 -9.32 12.29 -10.25
CA VAL A 119 -8.48 13.47 -10.50
C VAL A 119 -7.00 13.10 -10.43
N VAL A 120 -6.57 12.44 -9.37
CA VAL A 120 -5.16 12.04 -9.18
C VAL A 120 -4.72 11.11 -10.30
N SER A 121 -5.47 10.07 -10.62
CA SER A 121 -5.11 9.10 -11.66
C SER A 121 -4.98 9.77 -13.04
N SER A 122 -5.86 10.70 -13.37
CA SER A 122 -5.79 11.49 -14.62
C SER A 122 -4.52 12.36 -14.67
N ARG A 123 -4.15 13.00 -13.57
CA ARG A 123 -2.92 13.81 -13.48
C ARG A 123 -1.65 12.95 -13.53
N LEU A 124 -1.67 11.79 -12.87
CA LEU A 124 -0.57 10.82 -12.97
C LEU A 124 -0.38 10.32 -14.41
N MET A 125 -1.47 10.02 -15.12
CA MET A 125 -1.43 9.65 -16.54
C MET A 125 -0.79 10.76 -17.40
N GLY A 126 -1.17 12.01 -17.18
CA GLY A 126 -0.59 13.16 -17.87
C GLY A 126 0.84 13.51 -17.44
N GLY A 127 1.31 12.99 -16.31
CA GLY A 127 2.60 13.37 -15.71
C GLY A 127 2.58 14.75 -15.05
N ASP A 128 1.39 15.34 -14.85
CA ASP A 128 1.19 16.66 -14.25
C ASP A 128 1.05 16.55 -12.72
N LEU A 129 2.19 16.32 -12.06
CA LEU A 129 2.24 16.20 -10.60
C LEU A 129 2.15 17.54 -9.87
N ASP A 130 2.51 18.64 -10.55
CA ASP A 130 2.53 19.96 -9.92
C ASP A 130 1.12 20.48 -9.65
N SER A 131 0.13 20.06 -10.45
CA SER A 131 -1.29 20.39 -10.21
C SER A 131 -1.92 19.65 -9.03
N LEU A 132 -1.21 18.70 -8.41
CA LEU A 132 -1.68 17.89 -7.28
C LEU A 132 -1.32 18.47 -5.92
N ASP A 133 -0.64 19.61 -5.85
CA ASP A 133 -0.04 20.21 -4.63
C ASP A 133 -1.01 20.32 -3.43
N LYS A 134 -2.32 20.52 -3.67
CA LYS A 134 -3.31 20.62 -2.59
C LYS A 134 -4.03 19.31 -2.26
N LEU A 135 -3.96 18.34 -3.18
CA LEU A 135 -4.71 17.08 -3.06
C LEU A 135 -3.81 15.93 -2.61
N VAL A 136 -2.53 16.00 -2.93
CA VAL A 136 -1.53 14.98 -2.59
C VAL A 136 -0.43 15.64 -1.76
N SER A 137 0.05 14.95 -0.71
CA SER A 137 1.08 15.49 0.15
C SER A 137 2.42 15.68 -0.61
N PRO A 138 3.23 16.68 -0.25
CA PRO A 138 4.53 16.93 -0.89
C PRO A 138 5.46 15.73 -0.88
N GLU A 139 5.43 14.93 0.21
CA GLU A 139 6.22 13.73 0.38
C GLU A 139 5.80 12.66 -0.63
N ALA A 140 4.48 12.46 -0.80
CA ALA A 140 3.94 11.52 -1.78
C ALA A 140 4.24 11.96 -3.23
N ILE A 141 4.17 13.26 -3.52
CA ILE A 141 4.58 13.81 -4.84
C ILE A 141 6.07 13.53 -5.10
N ALA A 142 6.93 13.72 -4.10
CA ALA A 142 8.36 13.47 -4.23
C ALA A 142 8.68 11.99 -4.51
N GLU A 143 7.92 11.05 -3.90
CA GLU A 143 8.05 9.61 -4.13
C GLU A 143 7.49 9.20 -5.50
N LEU A 144 6.33 9.73 -5.90
CA LEU A 144 5.69 9.42 -7.18
C LEU A 144 6.46 9.95 -8.39
N ARG A 145 7.06 11.12 -8.30
CA ARG A 145 7.71 11.82 -9.41
C ARG A 145 8.73 10.96 -10.16
N PRO A 146 9.74 10.35 -9.51
CA PRO A 146 10.74 9.54 -10.23
C PRO A 146 10.14 8.27 -10.84
N VAL A 147 9.08 7.71 -10.24
CA VAL A 147 8.41 6.52 -10.77
C VAL A 147 7.63 6.89 -12.03
N ILE A 148 6.79 7.93 -11.97
CA ILE A 148 5.97 8.39 -13.11
C ILE A 148 6.84 8.81 -14.30
N GLN A 149 7.99 9.43 -14.07
CA GLN A 149 8.91 9.82 -15.14
C GLN A 149 9.51 8.62 -15.89
N LYS A 150 9.69 7.48 -15.22
CA LYS A 150 10.22 6.24 -15.81
C LYS A 150 9.16 5.43 -16.58
N LEU A 151 7.87 5.68 -16.34
CA LEU A 151 6.80 4.95 -17.01
C LEU A 151 6.74 5.26 -18.51
N SER A 152 6.57 4.22 -19.31
CA SER A 152 6.22 4.35 -20.72
C SER A 152 4.85 5.00 -20.89
N MET A 153 4.57 5.56 -22.08
CA MET A 153 3.23 6.12 -22.38
C MET A 153 2.11 5.07 -22.24
N THR A 154 2.39 3.81 -22.57
CA THR A 154 1.44 2.70 -22.42
C THR A 154 1.13 2.44 -20.95
N GLN A 155 2.14 2.41 -20.09
CA GLN A 155 1.98 2.24 -18.64
C GLN A 155 1.25 3.45 -18.01
N ARG A 156 1.59 4.68 -18.41
CA ARG A 156 0.88 5.88 -17.93
C ARG A 156 -0.60 5.86 -18.25
N ARG A 157 -0.98 5.45 -19.47
CA ARG A 157 -2.39 5.30 -19.84
C ARG A 157 -3.13 4.27 -18.98
N GLN A 158 -2.42 3.32 -18.39
CA GLN A 158 -3.01 2.37 -17.45
C GLN A 158 -3.33 2.99 -16.08
N LEU A 159 -2.79 4.14 -15.75
CA LEU A 159 -3.08 4.84 -14.49
C LEU A 159 -4.44 5.54 -14.49
N GLU A 160 -4.95 5.92 -15.66
CA GLU A 160 -6.21 6.65 -15.75
C GLU A 160 -7.41 5.80 -15.27
N ILE A 161 -8.16 6.35 -14.32
CA ILE A 161 -9.36 5.73 -13.74
C ILE A 161 -10.55 6.68 -13.93
N LYS A 162 -11.64 6.17 -14.45
CA LYS A 162 -12.94 6.85 -14.46
C LYS A 162 -13.75 6.42 -13.25
N GLU A 163 -14.43 7.35 -12.59
CA GLU A 163 -15.29 7.03 -11.45
C GLU A 163 -16.35 5.98 -11.81
N SER A 164 -16.90 6.04 -13.02
CA SER A 164 -17.91 5.12 -13.57
C SER A 164 -17.42 3.67 -13.70
N ASP A 165 -16.10 3.47 -13.77
CA ASP A 165 -15.48 2.15 -13.87
C ASP A 165 -15.19 1.52 -12.50
N ILE A 166 -15.43 2.26 -11.41
CA ILE A 166 -15.28 1.73 -10.04
C ILE A 166 -16.51 0.87 -9.70
N TYR A 167 -16.31 -0.43 -9.50
CA TYR A 167 -17.40 -1.34 -9.15
C TYR A 167 -17.49 -1.71 -7.67
N LEU A 168 -16.38 -1.58 -6.94
CA LEU A 168 -16.32 -1.82 -5.50
C LEU A 168 -15.38 -0.80 -4.85
N SER A 169 -15.77 -0.27 -3.70
CA SER A 169 -14.92 0.62 -2.89
C SER A 169 -15.24 0.44 -1.41
N PHE A 170 -14.22 0.38 -0.58
CA PHE A 170 -14.39 0.24 0.87
C PHE A 170 -13.23 0.85 1.65
N PRO A 171 -13.47 1.34 2.87
CA PRO A 171 -12.43 1.71 3.80
C PRO A 171 -11.81 0.45 4.39
N TYR A 172 -10.53 0.21 4.11
CA TYR A 172 -9.81 -0.92 4.67
C TYR A 172 -9.39 -0.67 6.11
N GLN A 173 -8.86 0.52 6.39
CA GLN A 173 -8.38 0.90 7.71
C GLN A 173 -8.67 2.36 8.00
N VAL A 174 -9.18 2.61 9.20
CA VAL A 174 -9.32 3.94 9.80
C VAL A 174 -8.39 3.99 11.00
N GLY A 175 -7.45 4.93 11.01
CA GLY A 175 -6.45 5.12 12.04
C GLY A 175 -6.48 6.54 12.61
N ILE A 176 -5.96 6.69 13.83
CA ILE A 176 -5.73 7.98 14.46
C ILE A 176 -4.26 7.99 14.86
N MET A 177 -3.56 9.04 14.46
CA MET A 177 -2.16 9.25 14.81
C MET A 177 -2.04 10.51 15.67
N PHE A 178 -1.13 10.42 16.64
CA PHE A 178 -0.71 11.55 17.47
C PHE A 178 0.77 11.75 17.24
N ASP A 179 1.16 12.97 16.88
CA ASP A 179 2.57 13.34 16.81
C ASP A 179 2.97 13.94 18.16
N GLU A 180 3.79 13.19 18.90
CA GLU A 180 4.31 13.56 20.22
C GLU A 180 5.61 14.36 20.14
N ALA A 181 6.12 14.65 18.93
CA ALA A 181 7.43 15.31 18.75
C ALA A 181 7.47 16.75 19.26
N ASN A 182 6.33 17.36 19.59
CA ASN A 182 6.24 18.73 20.08
C ASN A 182 5.39 18.79 21.35
N ASP A 183 6.04 18.92 22.53
CA ASP A 183 5.40 18.99 23.86
C ASP A 183 4.34 20.10 24.01
N LYS A 184 4.34 21.09 23.11
CA LYS A 184 3.46 22.26 23.20
C LYS A 184 2.17 22.16 22.39
N LEU A 185 2.16 21.38 21.30
CA LEU A 185 1.00 21.23 20.43
C LEU A 185 0.92 19.78 19.93
N GLN A 186 0.11 18.97 20.59
CA GLN A 186 -0.12 17.59 20.18
C GLN A 186 -0.89 17.57 18.86
N LYS A 187 -0.17 17.31 17.76
CA LYS A 187 -0.79 17.16 16.46
C LYS A 187 -1.62 15.88 16.39
N ARG A 188 -2.79 15.98 15.80
CA ARG A 188 -3.76 14.89 15.69
C ARG A 188 -4.13 14.69 14.24
N PHE A 189 -4.00 13.46 13.76
CA PHE A 189 -4.35 13.10 12.40
C PHE A 189 -5.33 11.94 12.38
N VAL A 190 -6.26 11.98 11.43
CA VAL A 190 -7.07 10.85 11.06
C VAL A 190 -6.59 10.34 9.71
N GLU A 191 -6.33 9.05 9.60
CA GLU A 191 -5.96 8.37 8.37
C GLU A 191 -7.04 7.40 7.95
N ILE A 192 -7.40 7.39 6.66
CA ILE A 192 -8.34 6.45 6.08
C ILE A 192 -7.71 5.84 4.82
N THR A 193 -7.43 4.54 4.88
CA THR A 193 -6.98 3.77 3.72
C THR A 193 -8.20 3.24 2.97
N MET A 194 -8.35 3.68 1.73
CA MET A 194 -9.38 3.25 0.81
C MET A 194 -8.85 2.23 -0.19
N VAL A 195 -9.66 1.25 -0.51
CA VAL A 195 -9.42 0.30 -1.59
C VAL A 195 -10.52 0.45 -2.62
N PHE A 196 -10.11 0.58 -3.89
CA PHE A 196 -11.02 0.69 -5.02
C PHE A 196 -10.72 -0.44 -6.00
N HIS A 197 -11.75 -1.15 -6.42
CA HIS A 197 -11.70 -2.11 -7.50
C HIS A 197 -12.30 -1.47 -8.74
N VAL A 198 -11.53 -1.45 -9.78
CA VAL A 198 -11.84 -0.77 -11.04
C VAL A 198 -11.79 -1.76 -12.19
N MET A 199 -12.79 -1.75 -13.05
CA MET A 199 -12.78 -2.50 -14.28
C MET A 199 -12.87 -1.53 -15.46
N ARG A 200 -11.79 -1.44 -16.22
CA ARG A 200 -11.74 -0.56 -17.39
C ARG A 200 -12.79 -0.92 -18.43
N GLY A 201 -13.48 0.09 -18.91
CA GLY A 201 -14.54 -0.05 -19.89
C GLY A 201 -15.85 -0.56 -19.30
N LEU A 202 -15.99 -0.58 -17.97
CA LEU A 202 -17.22 -0.99 -17.29
C LEU A 202 -18.40 -0.09 -17.68
N SER A 203 -18.18 1.22 -17.75
CA SER A 203 -19.19 2.18 -18.17
C SER A 203 -19.68 1.91 -19.58
N GLU A 204 -18.75 1.67 -20.52
CA GLU A 204 -19.09 1.39 -21.91
C GLU A 204 -19.83 0.04 -22.07
N MET A 205 -19.48 -0.97 -21.27
CA MET A 205 -20.19 -2.26 -21.24
C MET A 205 -21.63 -2.09 -20.73
N ARG A 206 -21.83 -1.30 -19.69
CA ARG A 206 -23.16 -0.99 -19.15
C ARG A 206 -24.02 -0.22 -20.17
N GLU A 207 -23.43 0.73 -20.87
CA GLU A 207 -24.12 1.49 -21.93
C GLU A 207 -24.56 0.60 -23.09
N ARG A 208 -23.77 -0.44 -23.43
CA ARG A 208 -24.14 -1.45 -24.43
C ARG A 208 -25.13 -2.49 -23.92
N GLY A 209 -25.51 -2.44 -22.64
CA GLY A 209 -26.41 -3.41 -22.02
C GLY A 209 -25.79 -4.80 -21.84
N GLU A 210 -24.45 -4.90 -21.80
CA GLU A 210 -23.77 -6.16 -21.56
C GLU A 210 -23.99 -6.63 -20.11
N GLU A 211 -24.31 -7.90 -19.94
CA GLU A 211 -24.37 -8.51 -18.62
C GLU A 211 -22.95 -8.70 -18.08
N ILE A 212 -22.68 -8.04 -16.94
CA ILE A 212 -21.37 -8.09 -16.29
C ILE A 212 -21.41 -9.21 -15.26
N PRO A 213 -20.59 -10.27 -15.40
CA PRO A 213 -20.58 -11.35 -14.45
C PRO A 213 -20.12 -10.85 -13.08
N TRP A 214 -20.78 -11.27 -12.01
CA TRP A 214 -20.41 -10.91 -10.63
C TRP A 214 -18.98 -11.35 -10.25
N ASN A 215 -18.48 -12.40 -10.89
CA ASN A 215 -17.14 -12.95 -10.71
C ASN A 215 -16.11 -12.47 -11.74
N MET A 216 -16.37 -11.34 -12.41
CA MET A 216 -15.51 -10.78 -13.47
C MET A 216 -14.03 -10.69 -13.08
N GLY A 217 -13.72 -10.38 -11.80
CA GLY A 217 -12.34 -10.29 -11.32
C GLY A 217 -11.57 -11.63 -11.35
N THR A 218 -12.26 -12.76 -11.50
CA THR A 218 -11.66 -14.10 -11.58
C THR A 218 -11.63 -14.67 -13.00
N LEU A 219 -12.39 -14.06 -13.93
CA LEU A 219 -12.47 -14.53 -15.30
C LEU A 219 -11.27 -14.05 -16.13
N PRO A 220 -10.58 -14.93 -16.86
CA PRO A 220 -9.36 -14.58 -17.61
C PRO A 220 -9.55 -13.42 -18.59
N GLU A 221 -10.72 -13.29 -19.22
CA GLU A 221 -11.06 -12.25 -20.19
C GLU A 221 -11.13 -10.81 -19.58
N TYR A 222 -11.33 -10.72 -18.27
CA TYR A 222 -11.41 -9.42 -17.55
C TYR A 222 -10.17 -9.14 -16.70
N GLN A 223 -9.31 -10.12 -16.41
CA GLN A 223 -8.17 -9.97 -15.49
C GLN A 223 -7.23 -8.84 -15.88
N ASP A 224 -6.99 -8.65 -17.18
CA ASP A 224 -6.15 -7.54 -17.68
C ASP A 224 -6.81 -6.17 -17.55
N LYS A 225 -8.14 -6.13 -17.36
CA LYS A 225 -8.92 -4.91 -17.23
C LYS A 225 -9.21 -4.52 -15.79
N VAL A 226 -8.94 -5.44 -14.84
CA VAL A 226 -9.21 -5.23 -13.42
C VAL A 226 -7.98 -4.65 -12.73
N PHE A 227 -8.16 -3.46 -12.16
CA PHE A 227 -7.15 -2.75 -11.38
C PHE A 227 -7.62 -2.59 -9.93
N ILE A 228 -6.68 -2.58 -9.03
CA ILE A 228 -6.88 -2.30 -7.61
C ILE A 228 -6.09 -1.06 -7.26
N CYS A 229 -6.75 -0.07 -6.65
CA CYS A 229 -6.12 1.16 -6.21
C CYS A 229 -6.19 1.23 -4.69
N ASN A 230 -5.06 1.44 -4.04
CA ASN A 230 -4.95 1.68 -2.61
C ASN A 230 -4.52 3.12 -2.39
N TYR A 231 -5.42 3.92 -1.81
CA TYR A 231 -5.18 5.32 -1.51
C TYR A 231 -5.35 5.56 -0.03
N ARG A 232 -4.41 6.26 0.57
CA ARG A 232 -4.51 6.67 1.97
C ARG A 232 -4.69 8.16 2.07
N PHE A 233 -5.78 8.54 2.71
CA PHE A 233 -6.17 9.92 2.96
C PHE A 233 -5.81 10.28 4.39
N VAL A 234 -5.29 11.47 4.59
CA VAL A 234 -4.94 12.01 5.91
C VAL A 234 -5.55 13.40 6.08
N LYS A 235 -6.06 13.69 7.28
CA LYS A 235 -6.53 15.02 7.67
C LYS A 235 -6.02 15.35 9.05
N GLU A 236 -5.48 16.58 9.21
CA GLU A 236 -5.06 17.09 10.50
C GLU A 236 -6.26 17.66 11.27
N PHE A 237 -6.35 17.34 12.55
CA PHE A 237 -7.37 17.82 13.48
C PHE A 237 -6.75 18.50 14.72
N THR A 238 -5.58 19.10 14.54
CA THR A 238 -4.94 19.89 15.59
C THR A 238 -5.77 21.12 15.90
N ALA A 239 -5.92 21.45 17.18
CA ALA A 239 -6.72 22.59 17.62
C ALA A 239 -6.23 23.88 16.98
N GLY A 240 -7.14 24.62 16.34
CA GLY A 240 -6.85 25.89 15.66
C GLY A 240 -6.29 25.75 14.24
N GLN A 241 -6.16 24.53 13.71
CA GLN A 241 -5.78 24.28 12.32
C GLN A 241 -7.00 23.84 11.52
N HIS A 242 -7.20 24.43 10.33
CA HIS A 242 -8.15 23.95 9.35
C HIS A 242 -7.39 23.24 8.24
N SER A 243 -7.57 21.96 8.12
CA SER A 243 -6.93 21.12 7.11
C SER A 243 -7.99 20.38 6.30
N ASP A 244 -7.72 20.23 5.02
CA ASP A 244 -8.51 19.40 4.13
C ASP A 244 -7.94 17.97 4.09
N TRP A 245 -8.70 17.04 3.50
CA TRP A 245 -8.22 15.70 3.23
C TRP A 245 -7.15 15.73 2.14
N THR A 246 -5.98 15.21 2.45
CA THR A 246 -4.85 15.05 1.51
C THR A 246 -4.50 13.57 1.33
N ILE A 247 -3.99 13.20 0.16
CA ILE A 247 -3.55 11.83 -0.14
C ILE A 247 -2.05 11.75 0.15
N ASN A 248 -1.65 10.85 1.04
CA ASN A 248 -0.25 10.60 1.35
C ASN A 248 0.25 9.23 0.84
N VAL A 249 -0.64 8.39 0.29
CA VAL A 249 -0.30 7.18 -0.45
C VAL A 249 -1.24 7.04 -1.64
N ALA A 250 -0.67 6.79 -2.82
CA ALA A 250 -1.39 6.46 -4.04
C ALA A 250 -0.70 5.27 -4.72
N ASN A 251 -1.30 4.11 -4.67
CA ASN A 251 -0.79 2.91 -5.31
C ASN A 251 -1.85 2.27 -6.22
N GLN A 252 -1.41 1.68 -7.33
CA GLN A 252 -2.28 1.03 -8.30
C GLN A 252 -1.56 -0.16 -8.92
N PHE A 253 -2.25 -1.28 -9.03
CA PHE A 253 -1.72 -2.52 -9.59
C PHE A 253 -2.84 -3.32 -10.26
N ARG A 254 -2.47 -4.26 -11.14
CA ARG A 254 -3.44 -5.15 -11.78
C ARG A 254 -3.67 -6.37 -10.89
N ALA A 255 -4.93 -6.82 -10.82
CA ALA A 255 -5.28 -8.00 -10.04
C ALA A 255 -4.53 -9.27 -10.51
N ILE A 256 -4.26 -9.40 -11.82
CA ILE A 256 -3.54 -10.54 -12.39
C ILE A 256 -2.07 -10.60 -11.94
N ASP A 257 -1.43 -9.46 -11.70
CA ASP A 257 -0.01 -9.42 -11.29
C ASP A 257 0.19 -10.11 -9.94
N LEU A 258 -0.76 -9.96 -9.00
CA LEU A 258 -0.75 -10.65 -7.71
C LEU A 258 -0.95 -12.16 -7.82
N ILE A 259 -1.82 -12.61 -8.74
CA ILE A 259 -2.08 -14.02 -8.95
C ILE A 259 -0.82 -14.74 -9.46
N ASN A 260 -0.05 -14.06 -10.30
CA ASN A 260 1.18 -14.58 -10.88
C ASN A 260 2.35 -14.62 -9.88
N GLU A 261 2.37 -13.74 -8.88
CA GLU A 261 3.37 -13.76 -7.80
C GLU A 261 3.12 -14.85 -6.75
N SER A 262 1.88 -15.34 -6.65
CA SER A 262 1.49 -16.38 -5.67
C SER A 262 1.67 -17.82 -6.17
N LYS A 263 2.06 -17.99 -7.43
CA LYS A 263 2.36 -19.31 -8.07
C LYS A 263 3.87 -19.56 -8.13
#